data_f44d45182504f71460a62faade74bfe2
#
_entry.id   f44d45182504f71460a62faade74bfe2
#
_cell.length_a   1.000
_cell.length_b   1.000
_cell.length_c   1.000
_cell.angle_alpha   90.00
_cell.angle_beta   90.00
_cell.angle_gamma   90.00
#
_symmetry.space_group_name_H-M   'P 1'
#
loop_
_entity.id
_entity.type
_entity.pdbx_description
1 polymer ?
#
loop_
_entity_poly.entity_id
_entity_poly.type
_entity_poly.pdbx_seq_one_letter_code
_entity_poly.pdbx_strand_id
1 'polypeptide(L)'
;MNSSGITPADSNGVVSYYLPDPPEGTVDTEEYWNNTDTADNVKKYNSESAANGKTDATALNEALSSQNHKSSDGRTVDEILAEMGKHQDVPTYSGTFVNTYGVDDFIELPIRMGWNYTTYAGQQTTQYGKYATDTNAVNNANDKLAHILAAATKTSATPEEYDSWSDAIYQSVSANGHRGRISSLNTLLANDGVVYDTDTLVQLGDKLEDLPFDGAAASSTGNQISGYYSGTYDGWFYNEGRSDYGSSMDPLYGVTKAMGNNPDAAQQYLTPDGEMKNGKWVPGEQTNKRWKLLTERDWDSEVGLDGFTAAQAAASSYRSSENPETAG
;
A
#
# COMPACT_ATOMS: atom_id res chain seq x y z
N MET A 1 -2.01 6.47 -21.01
CA MET A 1 -2.65 7.78 -20.76
C MET A 1 -1.68 8.52 -19.86
N ASN A 2 -1.12 9.61 -20.30
CA ASN A 2 -0.15 10.37 -19.50
C ASN A 2 -0.94 11.24 -18.54
N SER A 3 -1.01 10.84 -17.27
CA SER A 3 -1.42 11.74 -16.20
C SER A 3 -0.29 12.74 -16.00
N SER A 4 -0.41 13.95 -16.57
CA SER A 4 0.50 15.03 -16.28
C SER A 4 0.30 15.48 -14.85
N GLY A 5 1.12 14.94 -13.95
CA GLY A 5 1.23 15.45 -12.60
C GLY A 5 1.89 16.82 -12.65
N ILE A 6 1.20 17.88 -12.20
CA ILE A 6 1.86 19.17 -11.99
C ILE A 6 2.49 19.13 -10.63
N THR A 7 3.80 19.28 -10.64
CA THR A 7 4.58 19.52 -9.45
C THR A 7 4.86 21.01 -9.35
N PRO A 8 4.15 21.79 -8.53
CA PRO A 8 4.62 23.12 -8.19
C PRO A 8 5.87 22.92 -7.32
N ALA A 9 7.03 23.28 -7.87
CA ALA A 9 8.24 23.36 -7.08
C ALA A 9 8.13 24.56 -6.16
N ASP A 10 7.72 24.34 -4.92
CA ASP A 10 8.09 25.25 -3.87
C ASP A 10 9.23 24.63 -3.04
N SER A 11 9.98 25.46 -2.36
CA SER A 11 11.20 25.09 -1.66
C SER A 11 10.99 24.21 -0.42
N ASN A 12 9.76 23.72 -0.16
CA ASN A 12 9.37 23.06 1.09
C ASN A 12 8.62 21.74 0.93
N GLY A 13 8.52 21.20 -0.26
CA GLY A 13 7.89 19.92 -0.49
C GLY A 13 7.12 19.88 -1.80
N VAL A 14 7.24 18.76 -2.49
CA VAL A 14 6.54 18.51 -3.75
C VAL A 14 5.08 18.19 -3.43
N VAL A 15 4.18 19.12 -3.69
CA VAL A 15 2.75 18.84 -3.66
C VAL A 15 2.34 18.40 -5.07
N SER A 16 2.12 17.11 -5.25
CA SER A 16 1.59 16.59 -6.51
C SER A 16 0.09 16.83 -6.58
N TYR A 17 -0.35 17.55 -7.60
CA TYR A 17 -1.76 17.72 -7.91
C TYR A 17 -2.12 16.84 -9.10
N TYR A 18 -3.15 16.00 -8.97
CA TYR A 18 -3.78 15.38 -10.12
C TYR A 18 -4.85 16.34 -10.63
N LEU A 19 -4.70 16.70 -11.88
CA LEU A 19 -5.76 17.41 -12.60
C LEU A 19 -6.56 16.39 -13.40
N PRO A 20 -7.87 16.61 -13.56
CA PRO A 20 -8.61 15.95 -14.61
C PRO A 20 -7.92 16.24 -15.94
N ASP A 21 -7.95 15.29 -16.88
CA ASP A 21 -7.41 15.48 -18.21
C ASP A 21 -7.88 16.83 -18.76
N PRO A 22 -6.98 17.65 -19.31
CA PRO A 22 -7.38 18.89 -19.91
C PRO A 22 -8.43 18.61 -20.99
N PRO A 23 -9.40 19.48 -21.22
CA PRO A 23 -10.40 19.30 -22.25
C PRO A 23 -9.74 18.95 -23.58
N GLU A 24 -10.32 18.00 -24.32
CA GLU A 24 -9.79 17.53 -25.59
C GLU A 24 -9.42 18.70 -26.51
N GLY A 25 -8.15 18.80 -26.89
CA GLY A 25 -7.62 19.92 -27.70
C GLY A 25 -6.92 21.04 -26.93
N THR A 26 -6.87 21.00 -25.60
CA THR A 26 -5.99 21.88 -24.81
C THR A 26 -4.59 21.29 -24.77
N VAL A 27 -3.62 22.00 -25.32
CA VAL A 27 -2.22 21.60 -25.33
C VAL A 27 -1.66 21.78 -23.92
N ASP A 28 -0.90 20.78 -23.46
CA ASP A 28 -0.12 20.84 -22.22
C ASP A 28 1.02 21.85 -22.41
N THR A 29 0.72 23.13 -22.21
CA THR A 29 1.67 24.24 -22.37
C THR A 29 1.95 24.89 -21.04
N GLU A 30 3.19 25.38 -20.86
CA GLU A 30 3.57 26.20 -19.71
C GLU A 30 2.63 27.37 -19.48
N GLU A 31 2.06 27.95 -20.55
CA GLU A 31 1.07 29.02 -20.50
C GLU A 31 -0.25 28.58 -19.83
N TYR A 32 -0.73 27.36 -20.10
CA TYR A 32 -1.91 26.79 -19.47
C TYR A 32 -1.74 26.68 -17.94
N TRP A 33 -0.58 26.19 -17.53
CA TRP A 33 -0.30 25.93 -16.10
C TRP A 33 0.05 27.17 -15.30
N ASN A 34 0.55 28.22 -15.94
CA ASN A 34 0.83 29.51 -15.31
C ASN A 34 -0.40 30.43 -15.23
N ASN A 35 -1.54 30.01 -15.77
CA ASN A 35 -2.78 30.79 -15.71
C ASN A 35 -3.37 30.74 -14.29
N THR A 36 -3.74 31.90 -13.73
CA THR A 36 -4.35 32.02 -12.39
C THR A 36 -5.64 31.21 -12.27
N ASP A 37 -6.47 31.18 -13.32
CA ASP A 37 -7.70 30.40 -13.37
C ASP A 37 -7.41 28.90 -13.24
N THR A 38 -6.32 28.41 -13.84
CA THR A 38 -5.87 27.02 -13.71
C THR A 38 -5.47 26.71 -12.28
N ALA A 39 -4.68 27.58 -11.64
CA ALA A 39 -4.28 27.40 -10.25
C ALA A 39 -5.49 27.38 -9.29
N ASP A 40 -6.48 28.22 -9.53
CA ASP A 40 -7.72 28.24 -8.72
C ASP A 40 -8.58 27.00 -8.98
N ASN A 41 -8.64 26.51 -10.21
CA ASN A 41 -9.30 25.26 -10.55
C ASN A 41 -8.62 24.05 -9.90
N VAL A 42 -7.27 24.02 -9.86
CA VAL A 42 -6.50 22.99 -9.14
C VAL A 42 -6.83 22.99 -7.65
N LYS A 43 -6.81 24.17 -7.02
CA LYS A 43 -7.16 24.31 -5.59
C LYS A 43 -8.57 23.84 -5.30
N LYS A 44 -9.52 24.22 -6.15
CA LYS A 44 -10.92 23.81 -6.03
C LYS A 44 -11.05 22.30 -6.15
N TYR A 45 -10.44 21.70 -7.19
CA TYR A 45 -10.44 20.25 -7.39
C TYR A 45 -9.86 19.51 -6.20
N ASN A 46 -8.69 19.93 -5.70
CA ASN A 46 -8.07 19.32 -4.54
C ASN A 46 -8.92 19.45 -3.27
N SER A 47 -9.55 20.61 -3.07
CA SER A 47 -10.46 20.84 -1.94
C SER A 47 -11.69 19.93 -2.00
N GLU A 48 -12.29 19.78 -3.18
CA GLU A 48 -13.43 18.88 -3.41
C GLU A 48 -13.00 17.41 -3.26
N SER A 49 -11.84 17.04 -3.79
CA SER A 49 -11.29 15.69 -3.65
C SER A 49 -11.02 15.35 -2.19
N ALA A 50 -10.44 16.25 -1.41
CA ALA A 50 -10.24 16.07 0.03
C ALA A 50 -11.57 15.90 0.77
N ALA A 51 -12.57 16.74 0.46
CA ALA A 51 -13.89 16.65 1.07
C ALA A 51 -14.58 15.32 0.76
N ASN A 52 -14.47 14.85 -0.47
CA ASN A 52 -14.99 13.54 -0.88
C ASN A 52 -14.26 12.38 -0.17
N GLY A 53 -12.93 12.42 -0.10
CA GLY A 53 -12.13 11.41 0.63
C GLY A 53 -12.53 11.32 2.10
N LYS A 54 -12.71 12.47 2.77
CA LYS A 54 -13.20 12.51 4.15
C LYS A 54 -14.61 11.91 4.30
N THR A 55 -15.51 12.28 3.38
CA THR A 55 -16.90 11.77 3.40
C THR A 55 -16.95 10.27 3.23
N ASP A 56 -16.20 9.73 2.26
CA ASP A 56 -16.21 8.30 1.96
C ASP A 56 -15.52 7.48 3.04
N ALA A 57 -14.43 7.97 3.63
CA ALA A 57 -13.78 7.34 4.78
C ALA A 57 -14.74 7.21 5.98
N THR A 58 -15.46 8.28 6.29
CA THR A 58 -16.45 8.29 7.36
C THR A 58 -17.57 7.31 7.06
N ALA A 59 -18.12 7.36 5.85
CA ALA A 59 -19.20 6.49 5.43
C ALA A 59 -18.81 4.99 5.45
N LEU A 60 -17.59 4.67 5.01
CA LEU A 60 -17.10 3.29 5.03
C LEU A 60 -16.99 2.76 6.47
N ASN A 61 -16.43 3.55 7.38
CA ASN A 61 -16.32 3.17 8.79
C ASN A 61 -17.70 2.96 9.44
N GLU A 62 -18.66 3.85 9.15
CA GLU A 62 -20.05 3.73 9.62
C GLU A 62 -20.72 2.47 9.06
N ALA A 63 -20.61 2.22 7.74
CA ALA A 63 -21.23 1.08 7.09
C ALA A 63 -20.67 -0.26 7.62
N LEU A 64 -19.36 -0.35 7.85
CA LEU A 64 -18.72 -1.53 8.41
C LEU A 64 -19.06 -1.75 9.90
N SER A 65 -19.36 -0.68 10.64
CA SER A 65 -19.66 -0.74 12.07
C SER A 65 -21.17 -0.85 12.37
N SER A 66 -22.03 -0.57 11.38
CA SER A 66 -23.49 -0.57 11.57
C SER A 66 -24.10 -1.94 11.41
N GLN A 67 -25.18 -2.24 12.16
CA GLN A 67 -25.90 -3.51 12.07
C GLN A 67 -26.59 -3.73 10.72
N ASN A 68 -26.97 -2.66 10.04
CA ASN A 68 -27.63 -2.71 8.73
C ASN A 68 -26.67 -2.61 7.55
N HIS A 69 -25.35 -2.56 7.83
CA HIS A 69 -24.26 -2.42 6.84
C HIS A 69 -24.43 -1.21 5.91
N LYS A 70 -24.95 -0.10 6.46
CA LYS A 70 -25.12 1.17 5.77
C LYS A 70 -24.54 2.30 6.60
N SER A 71 -24.00 3.28 5.90
CA SER A 71 -23.60 4.56 6.49
C SER A 71 -24.82 5.42 6.87
N SER A 72 -24.60 6.50 7.59
CA SER A 72 -25.65 7.45 7.99
C SER A 72 -26.35 8.13 6.80
N ASP A 73 -25.65 8.28 5.66
CA ASP A 73 -26.19 8.77 4.40
C ASP A 73 -26.93 7.69 3.58
N GLY A 74 -26.99 6.46 4.09
CA GLY A 74 -27.72 5.34 3.52
C GLY A 74 -26.95 4.49 2.53
N ARG A 75 -25.69 4.81 2.23
CA ARG A 75 -24.86 4.04 1.30
C ARG A 75 -24.41 2.70 1.90
N THR A 76 -24.39 1.68 1.07
CA THR A 76 -23.79 0.37 1.38
C THR A 76 -22.28 0.41 1.18
N VAL A 77 -21.57 -0.60 1.72
CA VAL A 77 -20.12 -0.77 1.48
C VAL A 77 -19.82 -0.84 -0.02
N ASP A 78 -20.63 -1.53 -0.82
CA ASP A 78 -20.44 -1.64 -2.28
C ASP A 78 -20.56 -0.30 -2.99
N GLU A 79 -21.55 0.51 -2.62
CA GLU A 79 -21.74 1.84 -3.20
C GLU A 79 -20.57 2.77 -2.84
N ILE A 80 -20.05 2.67 -1.61
CA ILE A 80 -18.88 3.44 -1.17
C ILE A 80 -17.63 2.99 -1.91
N LEU A 81 -17.39 1.68 -2.04
CA LEU A 81 -16.25 1.14 -2.80
C LEU A 81 -16.33 1.52 -4.29
N ALA A 82 -17.53 1.58 -4.85
CA ALA A 82 -17.70 2.03 -6.23
C ALA A 82 -17.37 3.51 -6.41
N GLU A 83 -17.69 4.35 -5.42
CA GLU A 83 -17.32 5.76 -5.42
C GLU A 83 -15.81 5.94 -5.23
N MET A 84 -15.21 5.23 -4.27
CA MET A 84 -13.77 5.19 -4.06
C MET A 84 -13.01 4.86 -5.36
N GLY A 85 -13.49 3.89 -6.13
CA GLY A 85 -12.87 3.48 -7.39
C GLY A 85 -12.82 4.57 -8.46
N LYS A 86 -13.63 5.62 -8.36
CA LYS A 86 -13.57 6.78 -9.28
C LYS A 86 -12.45 7.76 -8.90
N HIS A 87 -11.97 7.71 -7.66
CA HIS A 87 -11.03 8.66 -7.08
C HIS A 87 -9.77 8.00 -6.51
N GLN A 88 -9.65 6.68 -6.62
CA GLN A 88 -8.59 5.89 -5.96
C GLN A 88 -7.16 6.32 -6.30
N ASP A 89 -6.95 6.88 -7.50
CA ASP A 89 -5.64 7.33 -7.97
C ASP A 89 -5.39 8.83 -7.73
N VAL A 90 -6.32 9.52 -7.06
CA VAL A 90 -6.20 10.95 -6.75
C VAL A 90 -5.52 11.13 -5.39
N PRO A 91 -4.25 11.60 -5.32
CA PRO A 91 -3.49 11.66 -4.07
C PRO A 91 -4.19 12.43 -2.95
N THR A 92 -4.77 13.60 -3.26
CA THR A 92 -5.46 14.43 -2.26
C THR A 92 -6.70 13.73 -1.68
N TYR A 93 -7.48 13.04 -2.52
CA TYR A 93 -8.58 12.20 -2.06
C TYR A 93 -8.07 11.09 -1.16
N SER A 94 -7.11 10.33 -1.65
CA SER A 94 -6.59 9.11 -1.00
C SER A 94 -5.85 9.41 0.30
N GLY A 95 -5.00 10.43 0.32
CA GLY A 95 -4.33 10.88 1.54
C GLY A 95 -5.33 11.34 2.61
N THR A 96 -6.35 12.12 2.21
CA THR A 96 -7.41 12.54 3.13
C THR A 96 -8.26 11.37 3.60
N PHE A 97 -8.55 10.41 2.72
CA PHE A 97 -9.28 9.19 3.07
C PHE A 97 -8.53 8.42 4.16
N VAL A 98 -7.25 8.06 3.92
CA VAL A 98 -6.44 7.27 4.87
C VAL A 98 -6.26 8.02 6.18
N ASN A 99 -5.99 9.34 6.15
CA ASN A 99 -5.85 10.16 7.35
C ASN A 99 -7.15 10.25 8.16
N THR A 100 -8.31 10.34 7.50
CA THR A 100 -9.61 10.38 8.16
C THR A 100 -10.00 9.03 8.75
N TYR A 101 -9.71 7.94 8.03
CA TYR A 101 -10.00 6.59 8.48
C TYR A 101 -9.08 6.17 9.65
N GLY A 102 -7.86 6.68 9.66
CA GLY A 102 -6.74 6.26 10.50
C GLY A 102 -5.91 5.17 9.83
N VAL A 103 -4.59 5.35 9.79
CA VAL A 103 -3.67 4.41 9.09
C VAL A 103 -3.80 2.99 9.61
N ASP A 104 -3.88 2.85 10.92
CA ASP A 104 -4.03 1.58 11.62
C ASP A 104 -5.28 0.82 11.17
N ASP A 105 -6.42 1.50 11.26
CA ASP A 105 -7.72 0.96 10.89
C ASP A 105 -7.82 0.73 9.38
N PHE A 106 -7.16 1.58 8.57
CA PHE A 106 -7.10 1.41 7.12
C PHE A 106 -6.32 0.15 6.72
N ILE A 107 -5.16 -0.08 7.33
CA ILE A 107 -4.37 -1.29 7.07
C ILE A 107 -5.14 -2.55 7.48
N GLU A 108 -5.99 -2.48 8.49
CA GLU A 108 -6.87 -3.58 8.90
C GLU A 108 -8.09 -3.80 7.99
N LEU A 109 -8.39 -2.89 7.06
CA LEU A 109 -9.60 -2.99 6.23
C LEU A 109 -9.75 -4.31 5.48
N PRO A 110 -8.72 -4.89 4.84
CA PRO A 110 -8.83 -6.20 4.21
C PRO A 110 -9.37 -7.28 5.15
N ILE A 111 -8.98 -7.23 6.42
CA ILE A 111 -9.48 -8.12 7.47
C ILE A 111 -10.90 -7.73 7.87
N ARG A 112 -11.13 -6.48 8.23
CA ARG A 112 -12.43 -5.99 8.73
C ARG A 112 -13.57 -6.21 7.75
N MET A 113 -13.32 -6.03 6.46
CA MET A 113 -14.34 -6.25 5.42
C MET A 113 -14.75 -7.70 5.26
N GLY A 114 -13.86 -8.64 5.60
CA GLY A 114 -14.19 -10.07 5.63
C GLY A 114 -15.13 -10.46 6.78
N TRP A 115 -15.34 -9.58 7.76
CA TRP A 115 -16.06 -9.92 8.97
C TRP A 115 -17.37 -9.11 9.12
N ASN A 116 -18.46 -9.81 9.39
CA ASN A 116 -19.71 -9.21 9.84
C ASN A 116 -19.87 -9.45 11.34
N TYR A 117 -19.93 -8.37 12.11
CA TYR A 117 -20.23 -8.44 13.53
C TYR A 117 -21.73 -8.35 13.74
N THR A 118 -22.33 -9.42 14.26
CA THR A 118 -23.75 -9.42 14.68
C THR A 118 -23.82 -9.61 16.18
N THR A 119 -24.64 -8.82 16.84
CA THR A 119 -24.94 -9.02 18.27
C THR A 119 -26.21 -9.86 18.37
N TYR A 120 -26.07 -11.09 18.82
CA TYR A 120 -27.20 -11.96 19.11
C TYR A 120 -27.29 -12.21 20.62
N ALA A 121 -28.43 -11.89 21.21
CA ALA A 121 -28.68 -12.08 22.66
C ALA A 121 -27.60 -11.49 23.60
N GLY A 122 -27.01 -10.35 23.22
CA GLY A 122 -25.96 -9.69 24.00
C GLY A 122 -24.56 -10.29 23.85
N GLN A 123 -24.40 -11.30 23.01
CA GLN A 123 -23.11 -11.84 22.61
C GLN A 123 -22.77 -11.40 21.19
N GLN A 124 -21.54 -10.91 20.98
CA GLN A 124 -21.03 -10.66 19.65
C GLN A 124 -20.76 -12.01 18.97
N THR A 125 -21.50 -12.28 17.90
CA THR A 125 -21.20 -13.40 17.02
C THR A 125 -20.60 -12.86 15.75
N THR A 126 -19.54 -13.48 15.28
CA THR A 126 -18.86 -13.13 14.05
C THR A 126 -19.40 -13.99 12.92
N GLN A 127 -19.91 -13.38 11.88
CA GLN A 127 -20.28 -14.05 10.63
C GLN A 127 -19.43 -13.55 9.50
N TYR A 128 -19.15 -14.42 8.55
CA TYR A 128 -18.40 -14.07 7.36
C TYR A 128 -19.27 -13.30 6.37
N GLY A 129 -18.85 -12.11 6.00
CA GLY A 129 -19.47 -11.34 4.93
C GLY A 129 -19.05 -11.82 3.54
N LYS A 130 -19.63 -11.22 2.51
CA LYS A 130 -19.27 -11.54 1.12
C LYS A 130 -17.81 -11.29 0.80
N TYR A 131 -17.19 -10.30 1.43
CA TYR A 131 -15.75 -10.02 1.29
C TYR A 131 -14.84 -11.07 1.96
N ALA A 132 -15.43 -12.06 2.61
CA ALA A 132 -14.73 -13.21 3.13
C ALA A 132 -14.93 -14.46 2.28
N THR A 133 -15.97 -14.52 1.47
CA THR A 133 -16.43 -15.73 0.78
C THR A 133 -16.50 -15.59 -0.74
N ASP A 134 -16.64 -14.36 -1.27
CA ASP A 134 -16.68 -14.06 -2.69
C ASP A 134 -15.30 -13.50 -3.13
N THR A 135 -14.53 -14.33 -3.81
CA THR A 135 -13.19 -14.01 -4.30
C THR A 135 -13.17 -12.74 -5.16
N ASN A 136 -14.16 -12.55 -6.02
CA ASN A 136 -14.21 -11.37 -6.89
C ASN A 136 -14.51 -10.10 -6.09
N ALA A 137 -15.40 -10.18 -5.10
CA ALA A 137 -15.69 -9.04 -4.23
C ALA A 137 -14.46 -8.64 -3.39
N VAL A 138 -13.75 -9.64 -2.84
CA VAL A 138 -12.52 -9.42 -2.07
C VAL A 138 -11.43 -8.79 -2.91
N ASN A 139 -11.14 -9.37 -4.09
CA ASN A 139 -10.09 -8.86 -4.97
C ASN A 139 -10.39 -7.44 -5.42
N ASN A 140 -11.62 -7.15 -5.83
CA ASN A 140 -12.04 -5.81 -6.23
C ASN A 140 -11.97 -4.79 -5.09
N ALA A 141 -12.26 -5.19 -3.86
CA ALA A 141 -12.13 -4.32 -2.70
C ALA A 141 -10.65 -4.05 -2.37
N ASN A 142 -9.82 -5.10 -2.32
CA ASN A 142 -8.39 -4.99 -2.03
C ASN A 142 -7.66 -4.19 -3.09
N ASP A 143 -8.02 -4.33 -4.36
CA ASP A 143 -7.50 -3.54 -5.47
C ASP A 143 -7.72 -2.02 -5.23
N LYS A 144 -8.96 -1.63 -4.90
CA LYS A 144 -9.26 -0.23 -4.59
C LYS A 144 -8.52 0.30 -3.38
N LEU A 145 -8.44 -0.50 -2.32
CA LEU A 145 -7.70 -0.13 -1.10
C LEU A 145 -6.21 0.01 -1.38
N ALA A 146 -5.63 -0.87 -2.20
CA ALA A 146 -4.23 -0.78 -2.61
C ALA A 146 -3.95 0.49 -3.41
N HIS A 147 -4.81 0.84 -4.37
CA HIS A 147 -4.70 2.09 -5.12
C HIS A 147 -4.84 3.32 -4.20
N ILE A 148 -5.77 3.32 -3.26
CA ILE A 148 -5.92 4.40 -2.26
C ILE A 148 -4.64 4.54 -1.44
N LEU A 149 -4.08 3.45 -0.90
CA LEU A 149 -2.85 3.53 -0.13
C LEU A 149 -1.69 4.04 -1.00
N ALA A 150 -1.54 3.52 -2.21
CA ALA A 150 -0.49 3.93 -3.13
C ALA A 150 -0.58 5.41 -3.51
N ALA A 151 -1.79 5.91 -3.77
CA ALA A 151 -1.98 7.33 -4.06
C ALA A 151 -1.76 8.21 -2.82
N ALA A 152 -2.13 7.74 -1.62
CA ALA A 152 -1.87 8.43 -0.37
C ALA A 152 -0.36 8.62 -0.12
N THR A 153 0.46 7.60 -0.39
CA THR A 153 1.93 7.69 -0.20
C THR A 153 2.60 8.76 -1.08
N LYS A 154 1.94 9.20 -2.15
CA LYS A 154 2.42 10.26 -3.05
C LYS A 154 2.12 11.67 -2.55
N THR A 155 1.49 11.80 -1.39
CA THR A 155 1.20 13.11 -0.79
C THR A 155 2.21 13.47 0.30
N SER A 156 2.52 14.75 0.42
CA SER A 156 3.27 15.29 1.57
C SER A 156 2.42 15.41 2.84
N ALA A 157 1.09 15.23 2.73
CA ALA A 157 0.16 15.26 3.85
C ALA A 157 0.18 13.92 4.59
N THR A 158 1.25 13.66 5.31
CA THR A 158 1.38 12.49 6.20
C THR A 158 0.38 12.58 7.37
N PRO A 159 0.04 11.46 8.02
CA PRO A 159 -0.74 11.51 9.26
C PRO A 159 -0.03 12.36 10.32
N GLU A 160 -0.80 13.17 11.08
CA GLU A 160 -0.25 14.21 11.99
C GLU A 160 0.79 13.70 13.01
N GLU A 161 0.75 12.42 13.35
CA GLU A 161 1.64 11.81 14.36
C GLU A 161 2.96 11.29 13.76
N TYR A 162 3.14 11.35 12.44
CA TYR A 162 4.25 10.70 11.75
C TYR A 162 4.99 11.65 10.80
N ASP A 163 6.30 11.49 10.72
CA ASP A 163 7.16 12.29 9.84
C ASP A 163 7.07 11.85 8.36
N SER A 164 6.64 10.61 8.11
CA SER A 164 6.52 10.03 6.77
C SER A 164 5.43 8.95 6.69
N TRP A 165 4.99 8.65 5.47
CA TRP A 165 4.10 7.53 5.21
C TRP A 165 4.74 6.19 5.58
N SER A 166 6.04 6.02 5.34
CA SER A 166 6.78 4.82 5.73
C SER A 166 6.78 4.61 7.25
N ASP A 167 6.91 5.70 8.03
CA ASP A 167 6.81 5.65 9.50
C ASP A 167 5.42 5.25 9.95
N ALA A 168 4.39 5.88 9.40
CA ALA A 168 3.01 5.58 9.75
C ALA A 168 2.65 4.11 9.48
N ILE A 169 3.01 3.60 8.30
CA ILE A 169 2.76 2.22 7.91
C ILE A 169 3.56 1.25 8.80
N TYR A 170 4.85 1.52 9.03
CA TYR A 170 5.70 0.69 9.86
C TYR A 170 5.19 0.60 11.30
N GLN A 171 4.85 1.73 11.92
CA GLN A 171 4.33 1.76 13.30
C GLN A 171 3.02 0.97 13.42
N SER A 172 2.16 1.06 12.41
CA SER A 172 0.92 0.30 12.36
C SER A 172 1.11 -1.22 12.49
N VAL A 173 2.19 -1.77 11.91
CA VAL A 173 2.43 -3.22 11.88
C VAL A 173 3.48 -3.71 12.87
N SER A 174 4.33 -2.82 13.39
CA SER A 174 5.43 -3.17 14.31
C SER A 174 5.04 -3.14 15.77
N ALA A 175 3.98 -2.43 16.14
CA ALA A 175 3.53 -2.30 17.52
C ALA A 175 3.18 -3.66 18.14
N ASN A 176 3.41 -3.81 19.44
CA ASN A 176 3.10 -5.04 20.17
C ASN A 176 1.60 -5.36 20.07
N GLY A 177 1.27 -6.56 19.61
CA GLY A 177 -0.10 -7.02 19.39
C GLY A 177 -0.67 -6.72 17.99
N HIS A 178 0.06 -5.99 17.12
CA HIS A 178 -0.44 -5.59 15.80
C HIS A 178 0.21 -6.36 14.64
N ARG A 179 0.97 -7.40 14.92
CA ARG A 179 1.69 -8.16 13.87
C ARG A 179 0.76 -8.86 12.86
N GLY A 180 -0.49 -9.15 13.24
CA GLY A 180 -1.50 -9.64 12.28
C GLY A 180 -1.77 -8.67 11.13
N ARG A 181 -1.50 -7.39 11.32
CA ARG A 181 -1.61 -6.36 10.27
C ARG A 181 -0.58 -6.52 9.15
N ILE A 182 0.51 -7.27 9.38
CA ILE A 182 1.50 -7.58 8.31
C ILE A 182 0.83 -8.32 7.16
N SER A 183 0.00 -9.32 7.46
CA SER A 183 -0.75 -10.04 6.41
C SER A 183 -1.70 -9.11 5.64
N SER A 184 -2.38 -8.22 6.34
CA SER A 184 -3.26 -7.24 5.73
C SER A 184 -2.49 -6.20 4.89
N LEU A 185 -1.36 -5.71 5.39
CA LEU A 185 -0.47 -4.84 4.64
C LEU A 185 0.06 -5.54 3.38
N ASN A 186 0.48 -6.80 3.50
CA ASN A 186 0.93 -7.59 2.35
C ASN A 186 -0.18 -7.76 1.30
N THR A 187 -1.43 -7.90 1.73
CA THR A 187 -2.59 -7.92 0.82
C THR A 187 -2.70 -6.64 0.00
N LEU A 188 -2.43 -5.49 0.62
CA LEU A 188 -2.46 -4.20 -0.08
C LEU A 188 -1.24 -4.02 -0.99
N LEU A 189 -0.03 -4.30 -0.47
CA LEU A 189 1.22 -4.07 -1.18
C LEU A 189 1.43 -5.04 -2.36
N ALA A 190 0.97 -6.27 -2.26
CA ALA A 190 1.22 -7.31 -3.26
C ALA A 190 0.30 -7.23 -4.50
N ASN A 191 -0.54 -6.19 -4.61
CA ASN A 191 -1.40 -6.00 -5.78
C ASN A 191 -0.60 -5.71 -7.04
N ASP A 192 -0.88 -6.46 -8.09
CA ASP A 192 -0.22 -6.29 -9.37
C ASP A 192 -0.63 -4.97 -10.04
N GLY A 193 0.35 -4.25 -10.59
CA GLY A 193 0.13 -3.00 -11.31
C GLY A 193 -0.07 -1.75 -10.44
N VAL A 194 -0.12 -1.88 -9.13
CA VAL A 194 -0.22 -0.74 -8.21
C VAL A 194 1.17 -0.18 -7.92
N VAL A 195 1.37 1.12 -8.19
CA VAL A 195 2.66 1.80 -8.05
C VAL A 195 2.63 2.75 -6.86
N TYR A 196 3.35 2.39 -5.81
CA TYR A 196 3.56 3.20 -4.61
C TYR A 196 4.68 4.23 -4.84
N ASP A 197 4.75 5.23 -3.97
CA ASP A 197 5.85 6.18 -3.96
C ASP A 197 7.21 5.48 -3.73
N THR A 198 8.22 5.89 -4.48
CA THR A 198 9.55 5.27 -4.46
C THR A 198 10.22 5.37 -3.09
N ASP A 199 10.28 6.57 -2.53
CA ASP A 199 10.95 6.82 -1.25
C ASP A 199 10.24 6.10 -0.11
N THR A 200 8.90 6.09 -0.16
CA THR A 200 8.08 5.36 0.82
C THR A 200 8.37 3.86 0.78
N LEU A 201 8.43 3.25 -0.42
CA LEU A 201 8.73 1.81 -0.53
C LEU A 201 10.13 1.46 -0.03
N VAL A 202 11.15 2.25 -0.40
CA VAL A 202 12.54 2.01 0.02
C VAL A 202 12.65 2.10 1.53
N GLN A 203 12.16 3.19 2.12
CA GLN A 203 12.21 3.39 3.57
C GLN A 203 11.38 2.35 4.33
N LEU A 204 10.23 1.96 3.80
CA LEU A 204 9.41 0.91 4.40
C LEU A 204 10.12 -0.44 4.37
N GLY A 205 10.76 -0.79 3.25
CA GLY A 205 11.58 -1.99 3.12
C GLY A 205 12.71 -2.02 4.16
N ASP A 206 13.45 -0.90 4.28
CA ASP A 206 14.53 -0.75 5.27
C ASP A 206 14.04 -1.00 6.71
N LYS A 207 12.86 -0.48 7.05
CA LYS A 207 12.28 -0.65 8.41
C LYS A 207 11.76 -2.06 8.65
N LEU A 208 11.14 -2.70 7.64
CA LEU A 208 10.57 -4.02 7.76
C LEU A 208 11.64 -5.13 7.85
N GLU A 209 12.88 -4.88 7.39
CA GLU A 209 14.01 -5.80 7.57
C GLU A 209 14.31 -6.10 9.04
N ASP A 210 14.03 -5.16 9.93
CA ASP A 210 14.28 -5.30 11.37
C ASP A 210 13.20 -6.11 12.10
N LEU A 211 12.08 -6.40 11.45
CA LEU A 211 11.03 -7.20 12.05
C LEU A 211 11.40 -8.68 12.03
N PRO A 212 11.36 -9.36 13.20
CA PRO A 212 11.70 -10.77 13.25
C PRO A 212 10.66 -11.61 12.50
N PHE A 213 11.14 -12.50 11.67
CA PHE A 213 10.35 -13.49 10.94
C PHE A 213 11.07 -14.83 10.89
N ASP A 214 10.32 -15.90 11.13
CA ASP A 214 10.80 -17.29 11.00
C ASP A 214 9.88 -18.04 10.03
N GLY A 215 10.32 -18.16 8.79
CA GLY A 215 9.56 -18.80 7.71
C GLY A 215 9.31 -20.28 7.96
N ALA A 216 10.23 -20.97 8.65
CA ALA A 216 10.06 -22.38 9.01
C ALA A 216 8.98 -22.57 10.08
N ALA A 217 8.89 -21.67 11.04
CA ALA A 217 7.83 -21.67 12.06
C ALA A 217 6.48 -21.28 11.44
N ALA A 218 6.47 -20.35 10.50
CA ALA A 218 5.26 -19.92 9.81
C ALA A 218 4.62 -21.04 8.97
N SER A 219 5.44 -21.87 8.30
CA SER A 219 4.97 -22.95 7.44
C SER A 219 4.56 -24.23 8.17
N SER A 220 5.15 -24.49 9.34
CA SER A 220 4.99 -25.80 10.01
C SER A 220 3.73 -25.94 10.83
N THR A 221 3.03 -24.85 11.15
CA THR A 221 1.91 -24.89 12.09
C THR A 221 0.97 -23.72 11.89
N GLY A 222 -0.08 -23.90 11.14
CA GLY A 222 -1.22 -22.99 11.13
C GLY A 222 -1.80 -22.67 12.53
N ASN A 223 -1.23 -23.26 13.59
CA ASN A 223 -1.62 -23.07 14.98
C ASN A 223 -0.54 -22.46 15.89
N GLN A 224 0.72 -22.29 15.46
CA GLN A 224 1.79 -21.82 16.36
C GLN A 224 2.21 -20.36 16.12
N ILE A 225 1.71 -19.71 15.09
CA ILE A 225 1.79 -18.25 14.97
C ILE A 225 1.03 -17.57 16.11
N SER A 226 0.08 -18.25 16.74
CA SER A 226 -0.71 -17.78 17.88
C SER A 226 0.11 -17.31 19.09
N GLY A 227 1.27 -17.85 19.34
CA GLY A 227 2.13 -17.41 20.47
C GLY A 227 2.80 -16.05 20.24
N TYR A 228 2.99 -15.66 18.99
CA TYR A 228 3.58 -14.38 18.60
C TYR A 228 2.52 -13.30 18.29
N TYR A 229 1.32 -13.73 17.96
CA TYR A 229 0.21 -12.91 17.48
C TYR A 229 -1.02 -13.10 18.35
N SER A 230 -0.90 -12.82 19.64
CA SER A 230 -1.98 -12.98 20.63
C SER A 230 -3.12 -11.98 20.44
N GLY A 231 -3.58 -11.81 19.24
CA GLY A 231 -4.76 -11.04 18.91
C GLY A 231 -5.85 -11.93 18.36
N THR A 232 -7.09 -11.51 18.39
CA THR A 232 -8.30 -12.20 17.94
C THR A 232 -8.31 -12.63 16.47
N TYR A 233 -7.22 -12.39 15.74
CA TYR A 233 -7.08 -12.67 14.30
C TYR A 233 -6.17 -13.85 13.99
N ASP A 234 -5.71 -14.55 15.03
CA ASP A 234 -4.81 -15.68 14.91
C ASP A 234 -5.43 -16.85 14.13
N GLY A 235 -4.76 -17.25 13.10
CA GLY A 235 -5.03 -18.50 12.38
C GLY A 235 -6.14 -18.42 11.33
N TRP A 236 -6.86 -17.33 11.22
CA TRP A 236 -8.01 -17.27 10.33
C TRP A 236 -7.65 -17.14 8.86
N PHE A 237 -6.62 -16.38 8.54
CA PHE A 237 -6.11 -16.22 7.18
C PHE A 237 -5.35 -17.47 6.70
N TYR A 238 -4.69 -18.18 7.62
CA TYR A 238 -3.88 -19.36 7.30
C TYR A 238 -4.68 -20.66 7.19
N ASN A 239 -5.77 -20.81 7.96
CA ASN A 239 -6.43 -22.12 8.10
C ASN A 239 -7.44 -22.47 7.01
N GLU A 240 -7.76 -21.59 6.07
CA GLU A 240 -8.82 -21.85 5.10
C GLU A 240 -8.38 -21.84 3.62
N GLY A 241 -7.10 -22.03 3.34
CA GLY A 241 -6.63 -22.12 1.94
C GLY A 241 -6.80 -20.82 1.15
N ARG A 242 -6.69 -19.68 1.84
CA ARG A 242 -6.82 -18.35 1.26
C ARG A 242 -5.49 -17.73 0.87
N SER A 243 -4.56 -18.54 0.41
CA SER A 243 -3.29 -18.08 -0.16
C SER A 243 -3.46 -17.09 -1.32
N ASP A 244 -4.63 -17.09 -1.96
CA ASP A 244 -4.95 -16.18 -3.08
C ASP A 244 -5.12 -14.71 -2.66
N TYR A 245 -5.14 -14.40 -1.35
CA TYR A 245 -5.42 -13.07 -0.81
C TYR A 245 -4.23 -12.38 -0.15
N GLY A 246 -3.02 -12.79 -0.47
CA GLY A 246 -1.82 -12.13 0.03
C GLY A 246 -1.60 -12.32 1.55
N SER A 247 -2.03 -13.42 2.08
CA SER A 247 -2.06 -13.71 3.52
C SER A 247 -0.70 -14.03 4.15
N SER A 248 0.42 -13.81 3.47
CA SER A 248 1.75 -14.01 4.06
C SER A 248 1.97 -13.09 5.26
N MET A 249 2.57 -13.65 6.31
CA MET A 249 3.02 -12.91 7.49
C MET A 249 4.48 -12.47 7.38
N ASP A 250 5.14 -12.76 6.26
CA ASP A 250 6.50 -12.31 6.00
C ASP A 250 6.52 -10.78 5.77
N PRO A 251 7.17 -10.00 6.64
CA PRO A 251 7.16 -8.55 6.53
C PRO A 251 7.78 -8.02 5.23
N LEU A 252 8.65 -8.79 4.57
CA LEU A 252 9.30 -8.36 3.33
C LEU A 252 8.56 -8.80 2.06
N TYR A 253 7.59 -9.71 2.15
CA TYR A 253 6.88 -10.21 0.97
C TYR A 253 6.16 -9.10 0.21
N GLY A 254 5.24 -8.38 0.87
CA GLY A 254 4.42 -7.38 0.19
C GLY A 254 5.23 -6.20 -0.32
N VAL A 255 6.17 -5.70 0.46
CA VAL A 255 6.99 -4.54 0.07
C VAL A 255 7.91 -4.86 -1.11
N THR A 256 8.52 -6.05 -1.14
CA THR A 256 9.35 -6.47 -2.30
C THR A 256 8.48 -6.77 -3.52
N LYS A 257 7.27 -7.30 -3.32
CA LYS A 257 6.30 -7.49 -4.42
C LYS A 257 5.86 -6.15 -5.02
N ALA A 258 5.56 -5.13 -4.17
CA ALA A 258 5.26 -3.77 -4.61
C ALA A 258 6.41 -3.12 -5.39
N MET A 259 7.67 -3.38 -4.97
CA MET A 259 8.85 -2.93 -5.71
C MET A 259 8.94 -3.57 -7.11
N GLY A 260 8.32 -4.73 -7.32
CA GLY A 260 8.16 -5.34 -8.65
C GLY A 260 7.40 -4.46 -9.64
N ASN A 261 6.53 -3.57 -9.14
CA ASN A 261 5.79 -2.59 -9.94
C ASN A 261 6.50 -1.22 -10.03
N ASN A 262 7.60 -1.01 -9.28
CA ASN A 262 8.36 0.24 -9.24
C ASN A 262 9.87 -0.03 -9.40
N PRO A 263 10.40 -0.02 -10.65
CA PRO A 263 11.81 -0.30 -10.92
C PRO A 263 12.79 0.62 -10.17
N ASP A 264 12.44 1.88 -9.97
CA ASP A 264 13.27 2.85 -9.23
C ASP A 264 13.40 2.45 -7.76
N ALA A 265 12.29 2.11 -7.12
CA ALA A 265 12.30 1.62 -5.75
C ALA A 265 13.06 0.30 -5.62
N ALA A 266 12.84 -0.63 -6.56
CA ALA A 266 13.54 -1.90 -6.58
C ALA A 266 15.06 -1.72 -6.70
N GLN A 267 15.53 -0.84 -7.58
CA GLN A 267 16.93 -0.56 -7.75
C GLN A 267 17.54 0.10 -6.50
N GLN A 268 16.91 1.15 -5.98
CA GLN A 268 17.40 1.85 -4.80
C GLN A 268 17.44 0.93 -3.57
N TYR A 269 16.44 0.09 -3.40
CA TYR A 269 16.39 -0.85 -2.28
C TYR A 269 17.44 -1.95 -2.42
N LEU A 270 17.57 -2.59 -3.59
CA LEU A 270 18.50 -3.70 -3.79
C LEU A 270 19.97 -3.28 -3.89
N THR A 271 20.24 -2.03 -4.26
CA THR A 271 21.58 -1.49 -4.46
C THR A 271 21.75 -0.10 -3.84
N PRO A 272 21.55 0.03 -2.50
CA PRO A 272 21.56 1.34 -1.83
C PRO A 272 22.93 2.05 -1.86
N ASP A 273 24.01 1.30 -1.98
CA ASP A 273 25.36 1.84 -2.06
C ASP A 273 26.25 1.00 -2.99
N GLY A 274 27.22 1.65 -3.61
CA GLY A 274 28.21 1.05 -4.49
C GLY A 274 28.98 2.11 -5.27
N GLU A 275 30.00 1.67 -5.97
CA GLU A 275 30.85 2.57 -6.77
C GLU A 275 31.37 1.89 -8.04
N MET A 276 31.62 2.69 -9.07
CA MET A 276 32.29 2.21 -10.27
C MET A 276 33.82 2.13 -10.05
N LYS A 277 34.38 0.90 -10.12
CA LYS A 277 35.84 0.67 -10.05
C LYS A 277 36.28 -0.03 -11.32
N ASN A 278 37.18 0.63 -12.07
CA ASN A 278 37.73 0.09 -13.32
C ASN A 278 36.64 -0.35 -14.35
N GLY A 279 35.57 0.44 -14.47
CA GLY A 279 34.48 0.14 -15.39
C GLY A 279 33.54 -0.99 -14.94
N LYS A 280 33.66 -1.44 -13.67
CA LYS A 280 32.75 -2.42 -13.07
C LYS A 280 32.11 -1.82 -11.83
N TRP A 281 30.82 -2.03 -11.67
CA TRP A 281 30.15 -1.69 -10.45
C TRP A 281 30.55 -2.62 -9.31
N VAL A 282 30.91 -2.05 -8.16
CA VAL A 282 31.30 -2.77 -6.96
C VAL A 282 30.28 -2.43 -5.86
N PRO A 283 29.56 -3.41 -5.33
CA PRO A 283 28.59 -3.17 -4.27
C PRO A 283 29.26 -2.65 -3.00
N GLY A 284 28.60 -1.74 -2.32
CA GLY A 284 29.00 -1.26 -1.02
C GLY A 284 28.64 -2.21 0.13
N GLU A 285 28.85 -1.76 1.34
CA GLU A 285 28.62 -2.60 2.53
C GLU A 285 27.14 -2.86 2.76
N GLN A 286 26.30 -1.84 2.60
CA GLN A 286 24.84 -1.97 2.79
C GLN A 286 24.23 -2.89 1.74
N THR A 287 24.63 -2.72 0.47
CA THR A 287 24.22 -3.62 -0.61
C THR A 287 24.58 -5.07 -0.30
N ASN A 288 25.81 -5.34 0.10
CA ASN A 288 26.24 -6.69 0.44
C ASN A 288 25.45 -7.27 1.63
N LYS A 289 25.22 -6.46 2.67
CA LYS A 289 24.43 -6.86 3.85
C LYS A 289 22.99 -7.22 3.45
N ARG A 290 22.36 -6.38 2.63
CA ARG A 290 20.98 -6.60 2.16
C ARG A 290 20.86 -7.85 1.30
N TRP A 291 21.74 -8.03 0.33
CA TRP A 291 21.75 -9.24 -0.49
C TRP A 291 21.94 -10.49 0.36
N LYS A 292 22.83 -10.45 1.35
CA LYS A 292 22.99 -11.54 2.28
C LYS A 292 21.69 -11.81 3.05
N LEU A 293 21.04 -10.79 3.59
CA LEU A 293 19.75 -10.94 4.27
C LEU A 293 18.71 -11.59 3.36
N LEU A 294 18.51 -11.07 2.15
CA LEU A 294 17.46 -11.52 1.25
C LEU A 294 17.71 -12.93 0.67
N THR A 295 18.97 -13.34 0.54
CA THR A 295 19.33 -14.66 -0.03
C THR A 295 19.51 -15.76 1.02
N GLU A 296 19.78 -15.40 2.28
CA GLU A 296 20.05 -16.39 3.34
C GLU A 296 18.88 -16.55 4.34
N ARG A 297 17.87 -15.65 4.30
CA ARG A 297 16.71 -15.75 5.19
C ARG A 297 15.77 -16.87 4.78
N ASP A 298 15.06 -17.41 5.77
CA ASP A 298 13.94 -18.31 5.53
C ASP A 298 12.70 -17.48 5.12
N TRP A 299 12.28 -17.61 3.89
CA TRP A 299 11.05 -17.01 3.38
C TRP A 299 9.84 -17.86 3.75
N ASP A 300 8.67 -17.22 3.82
CA ASP A 300 7.40 -17.94 3.94
C ASP A 300 7.26 -18.92 2.78
N SER A 301 7.10 -20.22 3.10
CA SER A 301 7.09 -21.29 2.09
C SER A 301 5.90 -21.23 1.13
N GLU A 302 4.81 -20.53 1.49
CA GLU A 302 3.62 -20.41 0.64
C GLU A 302 3.80 -19.39 -0.47
N VAL A 303 4.49 -18.28 -0.19
CA VAL A 303 4.79 -17.23 -1.17
C VAL A 303 6.21 -17.31 -1.72
N GLY A 304 7.09 -18.04 -1.03
CA GLY A 304 8.46 -18.28 -1.45
C GLY A 304 9.22 -16.98 -1.73
N LEU A 305 9.93 -16.96 -2.84
CA LEU A 305 10.76 -15.85 -3.30
C LEU A 305 10.00 -14.89 -4.24
N ASP A 306 8.69 -15.00 -4.40
CA ASP A 306 7.93 -14.26 -5.43
C ASP A 306 8.12 -12.76 -5.32
N GLY A 307 8.05 -12.19 -4.12
CA GLY A 307 8.28 -10.75 -3.91
C GLY A 307 9.71 -10.34 -4.27
N PHE A 308 10.68 -11.07 -3.76
CA PHE A 308 12.09 -10.78 -4.02
C PHE A 308 12.46 -10.92 -5.50
N THR A 309 11.97 -11.96 -6.18
CA THR A 309 12.21 -12.14 -7.62
C THR A 309 11.51 -11.09 -8.46
N ALA A 310 10.32 -10.61 -8.05
CA ALA A 310 9.65 -9.49 -8.70
C ALA A 310 10.49 -8.20 -8.60
N ALA A 311 11.01 -7.87 -7.42
CA ALA A 311 11.90 -6.72 -7.24
C ALA A 311 13.19 -6.85 -8.07
N GLN A 312 13.81 -8.04 -8.13
CA GLN A 312 14.99 -8.29 -8.95
C GLN A 312 14.70 -8.10 -10.45
N ALA A 313 13.56 -8.61 -10.92
CA ALA A 313 13.15 -8.45 -12.31
C ALA A 313 12.93 -6.97 -12.67
N ALA A 314 12.25 -6.21 -11.79
CA ALA A 314 12.02 -4.78 -11.97
C ALA A 314 13.32 -3.99 -12.00
N ALA A 315 14.20 -4.18 -11.03
CA ALA A 315 15.51 -3.52 -10.99
C ALA A 315 16.37 -3.84 -12.22
N SER A 316 16.25 -5.06 -12.76
CA SER A 316 16.98 -5.49 -13.96
C SER A 316 16.44 -4.86 -15.24
N SER A 317 15.12 -4.61 -15.31
CA SER A 317 14.48 -4.00 -16.49
C SER A 317 14.90 -2.53 -16.70
N TYR A 318 15.23 -1.83 -15.63
CA TYR A 318 15.68 -0.44 -15.66
C TYR A 318 17.03 -0.26 -16.37
N ARG A 319 17.88 -1.28 -16.37
CA ARG A 319 19.22 -1.25 -16.97
C ARG A 319 19.21 -1.13 -18.49
N SER A 320 18.15 -1.55 -19.14
CA SER A 320 18.15 -1.69 -20.61
C SER A 320 17.70 -0.44 -21.36
N SER A 321 16.98 0.49 -20.73
CA SER A 321 16.33 1.60 -21.44
C SER A 321 17.05 2.95 -21.31
N GLU A 322 17.66 3.24 -20.15
CA GLU A 322 18.20 4.59 -19.87
C GLU A 322 19.72 4.65 -19.67
N ASN A 323 20.39 3.53 -19.38
CA ASN A 323 21.83 3.51 -19.14
C ASN A 323 22.48 2.21 -19.64
N PRO A 324 22.73 2.09 -20.96
CA PRO A 324 23.35 0.91 -21.53
C PRO A 324 24.80 0.67 -21.03
N GLU A 325 25.45 1.69 -20.46
CA GLU A 325 26.82 1.58 -19.93
C GLU A 325 26.89 0.90 -18.54
N THR A 326 25.77 0.79 -17.82
CA THR A 326 25.71 0.09 -16.52
C THR A 326 25.21 -1.34 -16.61
N ALA A 327 24.83 -1.79 -17.83
CA ALA A 327 24.39 -3.15 -18.12
C ALA A 327 25.59 -4.06 -18.38
N GLY A 328 26.40 -4.33 -17.36
CA GLY A 328 27.56 -5.21 -17.45
C GLY A 328 27.71 -6.11 -16.25
#